data_d85e15cd3d3eb136c8c68b8aca082b18
#
_entry.id   d85e15cd3d3eb136c8c68b8aca082b18
#
_cell.length_a   1.000
_cell.length_b   1.000
_cell.length_c   1.000
_cell.angle_alpha   90.00
_cell.angle_beta   90.00
_cell.angle_gamma   90.00
#
_symmetry.space_group_name_H-M   'P 1'
#
loop_
_entity.id
_entity.type
_entity.pdbx_description
1 polymer ?
#
loop_
_entity_poly.entity_id
_entity_poly.type
_entity_poly.pdbx_seq_one_letter_code
_entity_poly.pdbx_strand_id
1 'polypeptide(L)'
;MKIFYNNKQSIIILLCVIIIFCFFYFYTLYMRNKQMKIVVFDLDETLGHFVQLGIFCDILEKYYKKPLTSLEFFELMDIFPEFLRPNILKILSYLKIKKQKGYCNKIIIYTNNQGPKEWTLKIKNYFEKKINYKLFDQVIGAYKIRGEIIEPTRTSHDKSSRDLLNTANLPDNAQICFLDDLYHPLMDNDNTYYINVDPYSITLSFYEMAERYYKHNKLTLKKFNDINKSEFINFIIKESNMYKYHIKTKSYNENNIDIENGKEILNHLKTFFKIYKNKQTRRSKQKNNITKKNNITKKNI
;
A
#
# COMPACT_ATOMS: atom_id res chain seq x y z
N MET A 1 -25.39 35.79 -56.18
CA MET A 1 -25.95 35.14 -54.99
C MET A 1 -25.16 33.91 -54.50
N LYS A 2 -24.63 33.03 -55.36
CA LYS A 2 -23.81 31.85 -54.92
C LYS A 2 -22.50 32.19 -54.20
N ILE A 3 -21.80 33.27 -54.54
CA ILE A 3 -20.52 33.67 -53.92
C ILE A 3 -20.72 34.12 -52.44
N PHE A 4 -21.82 34.81 -52.14
CA PHE A 4 -22.14 35.24 -50.77
C PHE A 4 -22.54 34.07 -49.83
N TYR A 5 -23.11 33.00 -50.38
CA TYR A 5 -23.50 31.83 -49.61
C TYR A 5 -22.29 30.99 -49.21
N ASN A 6 -21.28 30.84 -50.08
CA ASN A 6 -20.04 30.15 -49.78
C ASN A 6 -19.21 30.84 -48.65
N ASN A 7 -19.20 32.19 -48.67
CA ASN A 7 -18.47 32.93 -47.60
C ASN A 7 -19.12 32.74 -46.21
N LYS A 8 -20.44 32.70 -46.11
CA LYS A 8 -21.12 32.47 -44.84
C LYS A 8 -20.84 31.06 -44.30
N GLN A 9 -20.88 30.04 -45.13
CA GLN A 9 -20.53 28.67 -44.70
C GLN A 9 -19.08 28.55 -44.25
N SER A 10 -18.12 29.17 -44.97
CA SER A 10 -16.71 29.18 -44.59
C SER A 10 -16.48 29.90 -43.25
N ILE A 11 -17.19 31.00 -42.99
CA ILE A 11 -17.11 31.71 -41.72
C ILE A 11 -17.68 30.85 -40.59
N ILE A 12 -18.79 30.15 -40.78
CA ILE A 12 -19.37 29.26 -39.77
C ILE A 12 -18.41 28.11 -39.44
N ILE A 13 -17.79 27.49 -40.46
CA ILE A 13 -16.82 26.42 -40.29
C ILE A 13 -15.62 26.94 -39.49
N LEU A 14 -15.10 28.11 -39.86
CA LEU A 14 -13.96 28.73 -39.14
C LEU A 14 -14.30 29.00 -37.64
N LEU A 15 -15.48 29.52 -37.35
CA LEU A 15 -15.96 29.74 -35.98
C LEU A 15 -16.09 28.43 -35.20
N CYS A 16 -16.63 27.37 -35.80
CA CYS A 16 -16.68 26.05 -35.17
C CYS A 16 -15.31 25.50 -34.84
N VAL A 17 -14.33 25.64 -35.73
CA VAL A 17 -12.94 25.23 -35.50
C VAL A 17 -12.34 26.01 -34.35
N ILE A 18 -12.50 27.31 -34.29
CA ILE A 18 -12.00 28.17 -33.19
C ILE A 18 -12.64 27.76 -31.85
N ILE A 19 -13.94 27.50 -31.82
CA ILE A 19 -14.63 27.06 -30.60
C ILE A 19 -14.07 25.70 -30.12
N ILE A 20 -13.83 24.76 -31.03
CA ILE A 20 -13.23 23.46 -30.70
C ILE A 20 -11.82 23.64 -30.14
N PHE A 21 -10.99 24.51 -30.77
CA PHE A 21 -9.65 24.80 -30.28
C PHE A 21 -9.69 25.48 -28.91
N CYS A 22 -10.55 26.45 -28.69
CA CYS A 22 -10.76 27.08 -27.37
C CYS A 22 -11.20 26.06 -26.31
N PHE A 23 -12.15 25.20 -26.65
CA PHE A 23 -12.60 24.16 -25.74
C PHE A 23 -11.46 23.18 -25.39
N PHE A 24 -10.67 22.77 -26.37
CA PHE A 24 -9.50 21.89 -26.17
C PHE A 24 -8.45 22.58 -25.34
N TYR A 25 -8.19 23.87 -25.59
CA TYR A 25 -7.24 24.68 -24.81
C TYR A 25 -7.67 24.84 -23.35
N PHE A 26 -8.94 25.22 -23.09
CA PHE A 26 -9.49 25.29 -21.74
C PHE A 26 -9.56 23.93 -21.04
N TYR A 27 -9.86 22.87 -21.77
CA TYR A 27 -9.83 21.51 -21.25
C TYR A 27 -8.41 21.10 -20.84
N THR A 28 -7.40 21.39 -21.67
CA THR A 28 -5.98 21.11 -21.32
C THR A 28 -5.51 21.94 -20.16
N LEU A 29 -5.87 23.21 -20.05
CA LEU A 29 -5.61 24.04 -18.88
C LEU A 29 -6.29 23.50 -17.62
N TYR A 30 -7.55 23.08 -17.72
CA TYR A 30 -8.28 22.47 -16.61
C TYR A 30 -7.61 21.15 -16.16
N MET A 31 -7.21 20.28 -17.07
CA MET A 31 -6.50 19.04 -16.77
C MET A 31 -5.12 19.28 -16.18
N ARG A 32 -4.38 20.28 -16.66
CA ARG A 32 -3.06 20.67 -16.15
C ARG A 32 -3.13 21.23 -14.73
N ASN A 33 -4.22 21.92 -14.38
CA ASN A 33 -4.45 22.44 -13.03
C ASN A 33 -5.06 21.40 -12.07
N LYS A 34 -5.49 20.24 -12.56
CA LYS A 34 -6.00 19.17 -11.73
C LYS A 34 -4.85 18.50 -11.00
N GLN A 35 -4.69 18.88 -9.73
CA GLN A 35 -3.66 18.36 -8.85
C GLN A 35 -3.77 16.84 -8.71
N MET A 36 -2.69 16.10 -9.02
CA MET A 36 -2.65 14.65 -8.90
C MET A 36 -2.78 14.23 -7.43
N LYS A 37 -3.58 13.21 -7.16
CA LYS A 37 -3.71 12.58 -5.84
C LYS A 37 -3.09 11.20 -5.85
N ILE A 38 -2.14 11.01 -4.96
CA ILE A 38 -1.35 9.79 -4.84
C ILE A 38 -1.55 9.23 -3.43
N VAL A 39 -1.73 7.91 -3.32
CA VAL A 39 -1.71 7.21 -2.04
C VAL A 39 -0.47 6.34 -2.00
N VAL A 40 0.30 6.45 -0.93
CA VAL A 40 1.56 5.74 -0.76
C VAL A 40 1.52 4.97 0.55
N PHE A 41 1.79 3.68 0.48
CA PHE A 41 1.86 2.79 1.63
C PHE A 41 3.28 2.31 1.86
N ASP A 42 3.70 2.26 3.11
CA ASP A 42 4.71 1.30 3.51
C ASP A 42 4.15 -0.12 3.46
N LEU A 43 5.00 -1.14 3.59
CA LEU A 43 4.64 -2.55 3.50
C LEU A 43 4.48 -3.19 4.87
N ASP A 44 5.63 -3.38 5.57
CA ASP A 44 5.69 -4.11 6.83
C ASP A 44 5.11 -3.27 7.95
N GLU A 45 4.40 -3.89 8.87
CA GLU A 45 3.67 -3.25 9.98
C GLU A 45 2.65 -2.17 9.55
N THR A 46 2.60 -1.82 8.26
CA THR A 46 1.59 -0.91 7.66
C THR A 46 0.49 -1.65 6.91
N LEU A 47 0.79 -2.47 5.93
CA LEU A 47 -0.20 -3.31 5.22
C LEU A 47 -0.49 -4.63 5.94
N GLY A 48 0.47 -5.12 6.72
CA GLY A 48 0.40 -6.36 7.48
C GLY A 48 1.72 -6.66 8.17
N HIS A 49 1.81 -7.77 8.89
CA HIS A 49 3.04 -8.23 9.54
C HIS A 49 3.57 -9.48 8.83
N PHE A 50 4.54 -9.31 7.94
CA PHE A 50 4.92 -10.37 7.00
C PHE A 50 6.21 -11.11 7.35
N VAL A 51 6.98 -10.66 8.35
CA VAL A 51 8.29 -11.25 8.70
C VAL A 51 8.15 -12.73 9.05
N GLN A 52 7.25 -13.07 9.98
CA GLN A 52 7.06 -14.47 10.39
C GLN A 52 6.53 -15.35 9.24
N LEU A 53 5.65 -14.79 8.41
CA LEU A 53 5.15 -15.48 7.23
C LEU A 53 6.29 -15.78 6.25
N GLY A 54 7.22 -14.85 6.07
CA GLY A 54 8.43 -15.04 5.26
C GLY A 54 9.30 -16.19 5.79
N ILE A 55 9.54 -16.21 7.10
CA ILE A 55 10.27 -17.33 7.73
C ILE A 55 9.56 -18.67 7.47
N PHE A 56 8.24 -18.69 7.60
CA PHE A 56 7.48 -19.92 7.33
C PHE A 56 7.53 -20.34 5.87
N CYS A 57 7.52 -19.39 4.93
CA CYS A 57 7.75 -19.68 3.51
C CYS A 57 9.12 -20.30 3.27
N ASP A 58 10.20 -19.72 3.83
CA ASP A 58 11.56 -20.24 3.70
C ASP A 58 11.67 -21.69 4.21
N ILE A 59 11.02 -21.98 5.35
CA ILE A 59 11.02 -23.34 5.92
C ILE A 59 10.26 -24.31 5.02
N LEU A 60 9.12 -23.90 4.46
CA LEU A 60 8.38 -24.73 3.50
C LEU A 60 9.16 -24.98 2.23
N GLU A 61 9.85 -23.96 1.69
CA GLU A 61 10.72 -24.12 0.50
C GLU A 61 11.87 -25.09 0.76
N LYS A 62 12.45 -25.06 1.96
CA LYS A 62 13.44 -26.07 2.40
C LYS A 62 12.84 -27.48 2.48
N TYR A 63 11.64 -27.61 3.05
CA TYR A 63 10.94 -28.89 3.15
C TYR A 63 10.67 -29.50 1.78
N TYR A 64 10.13 -28.69 0.86
CA TYR A 64 9.79 -29.13 -0.50
C TYR A 64 10.99 -29.16 -1.45
N LYS A 65 12.14 -28.62 -1.05
CA LYS A 65 13.34 -28.43 -1.87
C LYS A 65 13.04 -27.68 -3.19
N LYS A 66 12.11 -26.77 -3.17
CA LYS A 66 11.71 -25.92 -4.30
C LYS A 66 11.07 -24.62 -3.81
N PRO A 67 11.15 -23.53 -4.60
CA PRO A 67 10.43 -22.30 -4.30
C PRO A 67 8.91 -22.52 -4.31
N LEU A 68 8.20 -21.78 -3.45
CA LEU A 68 6.75 -21.70 -3.48
C LEU A 68 6.31 -20.92 -4.73
N THR A 69 5.39 -21.50 -5.48
CA THR A 69 4.70 -20.81 -6.57
C THR A 69 3.84 -19.67 -6.04
N SER A 70 3.46 -18.74 -6.92
CA SER A 70 2.53 -17.65 -6.52
C SER A 70 1.18 -18.18 -6.02
N LEU A 71 0.69 -19.29 -6.54
CA LEU A 71 -0.56 -19.89 -6.07
C LEU A 71 -0.40 -20.47 -4.67
N GLU A 72 0.66 -21.24 -4.42
CA GLU A 72 0.97 -21.81 -3.09
C GLU A 72 1.17 -20.68 -2.05
N PHE A 73 1.81 -19.57 -2.43
CA PHE A 73 1.93 -18.39 -1.57
C PHE A 73 0.56 -17.75 -1.28
N PHE A 74 -0.32 -17.64 -2.28
CA PHE A 74 -1.66 -17.05 -2.07
C PHE A 74 -2.54 -17.93 -1.18
N GLU A 75 -2.46 -19.25 -1.34
CA GLU A 75 -3.12 -20.20 -0.44
C GLU A 75 -2.58 -20.06 0.99
N LEU A 76 -1.27 -19.91 1.15
CA LEU A 76 -0.64 -19.66 2.44
C LEU A 76 -1.19 -18.38 3.11
N MET A 77 -1.27 -17.29 2.37
CA MET A 77 -1.87 -16.03 2.85
C MET A 77 -3.35 -16.18 3.23
N ASP A 78 -4.09 -17.07 2.55
CA ASP A 78 -5.49 -17.36 2.86
C ASP A 78 -5.64 -18.25 4.11
N ILE A 79 -4.65 -19.10 4.42
CA ILE A 79 -4.60 -19.88 5.65
C ILE A 79 -4.33 -18.99 6.87
N PHE A 80 -3.56 -17.92 6.68
CA PHE A 80 -3.09 -17.02 7.74
C PHE A 80 -3.52 -15.56 7.51
N PRO A 81 -4.83 -15.28 7.43
CA PRO A 81 -5.33 -13.92 7.19
C PRO A 81 -4.97 -12.95 8.33
N GLU A 82 -4.59 -13.47 9.49
CA GLU A 82 -4.15 -12.68 10.64
C GLU A 82 -2.91 -11.86 10.36
N PHE A 83 -2.05 -12.26 9.42
CA PHE A 83 -0.89 -11.45 9.04
C PHE A 83 -1.26 -10.18 8.29
N LEU A 84 -2.49 -10.06 7.81
CA LEU A 84 -3.00 -8.83 7.21
C LEU A 84 -3.47 -7.85 8.29
N ARG A 85 -3.13 -6.57 8.15
CA ARG A 85 -3.70 -5.54 9.02
C ARG A 85 -5.24 -5.60 8.95
N PRO A 86 -5.95 -5.53 10.10
CA PRO A 86 -7.41 -5.49 10.13
C PRO A 86 -7.97 -4.40 9.21
N ASN A 87 -9.03 -4.72 8.48
CA ASN A 87 -9.69 -3.86 7.50
C ASN A 87 -8.86 -3.50 6.24
N ILE A 88 -7.64 -4.01 6.04
CA ILE A 88 -6.81 -3.60 4.90
C ILE A 88 -7.48 -3.90 3.55
N LEU A 89 -8.10 -5.06 3.37
CA LEU A 89 -8.82 -5.40 2.13
C LEU A 89 -9.99 -4.44 1.86
N LYS A 90 -10.66 -3.96 2.91
CA LYS A 90 -11.72 -2.95 2.79
C LYS A 90 -11.15 -1.58 2.38
N ILE A 91 -9.98 -1.22 2.93
CA ILE A 91 -9.25 0.00 2.56
C ILE A 91 -8.84 -0.06 1.08
N LEU A 92 -8.22 -1.15 0.64
CA LEU A 92 -7.79 -1.32 -0.75
C LEU A 92 -8.99 -1.36 -1.72
N SER A 93 -10.10 -1.97 -1.33
CA SER A 93 -11.35 -1.95 -2.11
C SER A 93 -11.93 -0.54 -2.24
N TYR A 94 -11.86 0.28 -1.18
CA TYR A 94 -12.23 1.69 -1.23
C TYR A 94 -11.35 2.47 -2.21
N LEU A 95 -10.04 2.24 -2.16
CA LEU A 95 -9.08 2.89 -3.06
C LEU A 95 -9.26 2.45 -4.52
N LYS A 96 -9.59 1.18 -4.78
CA LYS A 96 -10.02 0.70 -6.10
C LYS A 96 -11.14 1.57 -6.67
N ILE A 97 -12.19 1.80 -5.88
CA ILE A 97 -13.33 2.65 -6.32
C ILE A 97 -12.86 4.09 -6.58
N LYS A 98 -11.97 4.64 -5.75
CA LYS A 98 -11.42 5.99 -5.95
C LYS A 98 -10.60 6.09 -7.23
N LYS A 99 -9.78 5.07 -7.52
CA LYS A 99 -8.96 4.99 -8.73
C LYS A 99 -9.82 4.85 -9.98
N GLN A 100 -10.78 3.94 -9.98
CA GLN A 100 -11.73 3.76 -11.09
C GLN A 100 -12.54 5.02 -11.42
N LYS A 101 -12.87 5.82 -10.40
CA LYS A 101 -13.57 7.11 -10.57
C LYS A 101 -12.64 8.29 -10.90
N GLY A 102 -11.35 8.07 -11.08
CA GLY A 102 -10.36 9.12 -11.39
C GLY A 102 -10.11 10.10 -10.24
N TYR A 103 -10.48 9.74 -9.00
CA TYR A 103 -10.17 10.55 -7.81
C TYR A 103 -8.80 10.26 -7.22
N CYS A 104 -8.22 9.10 -7.51
CA CYS A 104 -6.86 8.70 -7.15
C CYS A 104 -6.09 8.39 -8.44
N ASN A 105 -4.95 9.04 -8.63
CA ASN A 105 -4.17 8.92 -9.86
C ASN A 105 -3.20 7.75 -9.81
N LYS A 106 -2.49 7.60 -8.68
CA LYS A 106 -1.55 6.48 -8.47
C LYS A 106 -1.66 5.96 -7.04
N ILE A 107 -1.38 4.68 -6.87
CA ILE A 107 -1.21 4.02 -5.58
C ILE A 107 0.12 3.28 -5.62
N ILE A 108 0.98 3.54 -4.63
CA ILE A 108 2.39 3.13 -4.64
C ILE A 108 2.68 2.40 -3.32
N ILE A 109 3.49 1.36 -3.39
CA ILE A 109 4.17 0.79 -2.22
C ILE A 109 5.56 1.40 -2.19
N TYR A 110 5.94 2.00 -1.04
CA TYR A 110 7.26 2.61 -0.82
C TYR A 110 7.85 2.05 0.46
N THR A 111 8.73 1.07 0.33
CA THR A 111 9.19 0.25 1.47
C THR A 111 10.71 0.24 1.61
N ASN A 112 11.17 0.01 2.84
CA ASN A 112 12.57 -0.28 3.18
C ASN A 112 12.82 -1.78 3.42
N ASN A 113 11.88 -2.65 3.03
CA ASN A 113 12.03 -4.09 3.19
C ASN A 113 13.33 -4.58 2.55
N GLN A 114 14.13 -5.34 3.32
CA GLN A 114 15.44 -5.85 2.95
C GLN A 114 15.38 -7.24 2.30
N GLY A 115 14.20 -7.81 2.14
CA GLY A 115 13.97 -9.07 1.44
C GLY A 115 14.09 -8.94 -0.07
N PRO A 116 14.06 -10.05 -0.79
CA PRO A 116 14.05 -10.05 -2.26
C PRO A 116 12.86 -9.23 -2.79
N LYS A 117 13.05 -8.55 -3.92
CA LYS A 117 12.00 -7.76 -4.57
C LYS A 117 10.75 -8.60 -4.86
N GLU A 118 10.94 -9.86 -5.20
CA GLU A 118 9.89 -10.83 -5.47
C GLU A 118 8.95 -11.02 -4.28
N TRP A 119 9.45 -10.86 -3.05
CA TRP A 119 8.65 -10.94 -1.82
C TRP A 119 7.56 -9.86 -1.80
N THR A 120 7.96 -8.60 -1.96
CA THR A 120 7.01 -7.47 -2.02
C THR A 120 6.03 -7.62 -3.19
N LEU A 121 6.50 -8.13 -4.34
CA LEU A 121 5.64 -8.36 -5.50
C LEU A 121 4.64 -9.49 -5.25
N LYS A 122 5.02 -10.58 -4.57
CA LYS A 122 4.09 -11.66 -4.19
C LYS A 122 2.97 -11.12 -3.29
N ILE A 123 3.30 -10.31 -2.26
CA ILE A 123 2.32 -9.69 -1.35
C ILE A 123 1.40 -8.73 -2.12
N LYS A 124 1.96 -7.83 -2.93
CA LYS A 124 1.21 -6.94 -3.81
C LYS A 124 0.21 -7.71 -4.69
N ASN A 125 0.69 -8.75 -5.37
CA ASN A 125 -0.14 -9.53 -6.28
C ASN A 125 -1.25 -10.30 -5.53
N TYR A 126 -1.00 -10.74 -4.30
CA TYR A 126 -2.03 -11.31 -3.45
C TYR A 126 -3.15 -10.31 -3.16
N PHE A 127 -2.82 -9.09 -2.74
CA PHE A 127 -3.82 -8.05 -2.51
C PHE A 127 -4.63 -7.75 -3.76
N GLU A 128 -3.97 -7.61 -4.91
CA GLU A 128 -4.63 -7.35 -6.20
C GLU A 128 -5.57 -8.50 -6.61
N LYS A 129 -5.17 -9.75 -6.38
CA LYS A 129 -6.04 -10.92 -6.57
C LYS A 129 -7.27 -10.86 -5.66
N LYS A 130 -7.09 -10.57 -4.35
CA LYS A 130 -8.19 -10.52 -3.37
C LYS A 130 -9.24 -9.45 -3.71
N ILE A 131 -8.83 -8.30 -4.21
CA ILE A 131 -9.75 -7.24 -4.62
C ILE A 131 -10.16 -7.32 -6.09
N ASN A 132 -9.64 -8.29 -6.84
CA ASN A 132 -9.86 -8.46 -8.28
C ASN A 132 -9.62 -7.14 -9.07
N TYR A 133 -8.44 -6.54 -8.87
CA TYR A 133 -8.08 -5.28 -9.54
C TYR A 133 -6.58 -5.00 -9.41
N LYS A 134 -5.93 -4.59 -10.52
CA LYS A 134 -4.53 -4.12 -10.52
C LYS A 134 -4.47 -2.71 -9.89
N LEU A 135 -4.27 -2.68 -8.58
CA LEU A 135 -4.39 -1.46 -7.76
C LEU A 135 -3.11 -0.64 -7.74
N PHE A 136 -1.99 -1.29 -7.46
CA PHE A 136 -0.70 -0.62 -7.23
C PHE A 136 0.00 -0.35 -8.57
N ASP A 137 0.33 0.91 -8.80
CA ASP A 137 1.00 1.34 -10.04
C ASP A 137 2.50 1.08 -10.01
N GLN A 138 3.09 1.12 -8.81
CA GLN A 138 4.53 0.99 -8.63
C GLN A 138 4.87 0.41 -7.25
N VAL A 139 5.99 -0.29 -7.18
CA VAL A 139 6.68 -0.66 -5.95
C VAL A 139 8.05 0.00 -5.97
N ILE A 140 8.32 0.84 -4.98
CA ILE A 140 9.62 1.47 -4.72
C ILE A 140 10.24 0.71 -3.55
N GLY A 141 11.34 0.03 -3.81
CA GLY A 141 12.05 -0.79 -2.85
C GLY A 141 13.00 -0.01 -1.95
N ALA A 142 13.80 -0.75 -1.16
CA ALA A 142 14.86 -0.20 -0.36
C ALA A 142 15.94 0.46 -1.25
N TYR A 143 16.59 1.51 -0.73
CA TYR A 143 17.70 2.16 -1.42
C TYR A 143 18.86 1.18 -1.68
N LYS A 144 19.26 0.46 -0.65
CA LYS A 144 20.32 -0.57 -0.70
C LYS A 144 19.90 -1.81 0.06
N ILE A 145 20.34 -2.97 -0.45
CA ILE A 145 20.24 -4.26 0.23
C ILE A 145 21.65 -4.84 0.28
N ARG A 146 22.16 -5.18 1.45
CA ARG A 146 23.51 -5.73 1.66
C ARG A 146 24.63 -4.91 0.99
N GLY A 147 24.47 -3.58 0.94
CA GLY A 147 25.45 -2.67 0.33
C GLY A 147 25.23 -2.38 -1.16
N GLU A 148 24.46 -3.18 -1.87
CA GLU A 148 24.13 -2.98 -3.28
C GLU A 148 22.96 -2.02 -3.47
N ILE A 149 23.08 -1.06 -4.40
CA ILE A 149 22.01 -0.13 -4.74
C ILE A 149 20.92 -0.89 -5.51
N ILE A 150 19.71 -0.93 -4.93
CA ILE A 150 18.54 -1.59 -5.51
C ILE A 150 17.62 -0.57 -6.20
N GLU A 151 17.42 0.59 -5.59
CA GLU A 151 16.60 1.66 -6.15
C GLU A 151 17.47 2.89 -6.39
N PRO A 152 18.09 3.02 -7.60
CA PRO A 152 19.09 4.06 -7.88
C PRO A 152 18.51 5.48 -7.91
N THR A 153 17.20 5.63 -8.00
CA THR A 153 16.51 6.92 -7.96
C THR A 153 16.28 7.43 -6.54
N ARG A 154 16.56 6.61 -5.52
CA ARG A 154 16.60 7.04 -4.11
C ARG A 154 18.00 7.52 -3.76
N THR A 155 18.05 8.47 -2.81
CA THR A 155 19.32 9.07 -2.36
C THR A 155 19.82 8.50 -1.04
N SER A 156 18.94 7.91 -0.24
CA SER A 156 19.24 7.34 1.08
C SER A 156 18.26 6.26 1.51
N HIS A 157 18.50 5.67 2.68
CA HIS A 157 17.55 4.76 3.34
C HIS A 157 16.34 5.50 3.90
N ASP A 158 16.46 6.81 4.19
CA ASP A 158 15.33 7.60 4.65
C ASP A 158 14.31 7.76 3.52
N LYS A 159 13.04 7.58 3.85
CA LYS A 159 11.98 7.91 2.92
C LYS A 159 11.82 9.43 2.83
N SER A 160 11.86 9.95 1.61
CA SER A 160 11.69 11.38 1.35
C SER A 160 10.65 11.61 0.24
N SER A 161 9.95 12.74 0.34
CA SER A 161 9.02 13.17 -0.70
C SER A 161 9.74 13.43 -2.04
N ARG A 162 10.98 13.92 -1.99
CA ARG A 162 11.79 14.17 -3.18
C ARG A 162 12.12 12.88 -3.92
N ASP A 163 12.61 11.86 -3.21
CA ASP A 163 12.90 10.57 -3.82
C ASP A 163 11.63 9.91 -4.37
N LEU A 164 10.51 10.01 -3.64
CA LEU A 164 9.22 9.51 -4.11
C LEU A 164 8.78 10.18 -5.41
N LEU A 165 8.83 11.53 -5.48
CA LEU A 165 8.44 12.28 -6.67
C LEU A 165 9.31 11.91 -7.87
N ASN A 166 10.62 11.84 -7.68
CA ASN A 166 11.58 11.47 -8.71
C ASN A 166 11.38 10.04 -9.21
N THR A 167 11.33 9.08 -8.28
CA THR A 167 11.21 7.64 -8.61
C THR A 167 9.88 7.30 -9.28
N ALA A 168 8.80 7.94 -8.85
CA ALA A 168 7.48 7.70 -9.40
C ALA A 168 7.12 8.62 -10.58
N ASN A 169 8.04 9.50 -10.99
CA ASN A 169 7.83 10.51 -12.04
C ASN A 169 6.53 11.28 -11.79
N LEU A 170 6.47 11.94 -10.65
CA LEU A 170 5.32 12.73 -10.20
C LEU A 170 5.63 14.22 -10.26
N PRO A 171 4.62 15.08 -10.54
CA PRO A 171 4.82 16.52 -10.50
C PRO A 171 5.01 17.02 -9.06
N ASP A 172 5.80 18.08 -8.87
CA ASP A 172 6.12 18.66 -7.55
C ASP A 172 4.88 19.09 -6.75
N ASN A 173 3.79 19.40 -7.44
CA ASN A 173 2.51 19.79 -6.80
C ASN A 173 1.58 18.61 -6.54
N ALA A 174 2.04 17.37 -6.71
CA ALA A 174 1.24 16.19 -6.39
C ALA A 174 0.84 16.19 -4.91
N GLN A 175 -0.40 15.80 -4.64
CA GLN A 175 -0.91 15.61 -3.29
C GLN A 175 -0.72 14.17 -2.88
N ILE A 176 0.05 13.95 -1.85
CA ILE A 176 0.43 12.64 -1.36
C ILE A 176 -0.35 12.35 -0.08
N CYS A 177 -1.00 11.21 0.01
CA CYS A 177 -1.42 10.61 1.25
C CYS A 177 -0.41 9.49 1.57
N PHE A 178 0.41 9.69 2.59
CA PHE A 178 1.47 8.77 2.96
C PHE A 178 1.12 8.04 4.26
N LEU A 179 1.15 6.71 4.22
CA LEU A 179 0.84 5.83 5.34
C LEU A 179 2.08 5.00 5.68
N ASP A 180 2.55 5.13 6.92
CA ASP A 180 3.75 4.46 7.41
C ASP A 180 3.65 4.34 8.93
N ASP A 181 4.12 3.24 9.50
CA ASP A 181 4.19 3.05 10.97
C ASP A 181 5.39 3.77 11.58
N LEU A 182 6.44 4.00 10.79
CA LEU A 182 7.58 4.81 11.20
C LEU A 182 7.41 6.27 10.76
N TYR A 183 7.84 7.21 11.60
CA TYR A 183 7.83 8.62 11.23
C TYR A 183 9.05 8.98 10.39
N HIS A 184 8.80 9.50 9.19
CA HIS A 184 9.81 9.97 8.24
C HIS A 184 9.74 11.48 8.08
N PRO A 185 10.63 12.27 8.74
CA PRO A 185 10.57 13.74 8.69
C PRO A 185 10.62 14.32 7.27
N LEU A 186 11.37 13.68 6.36
CA LEU A 186 11.52 14.13 4.97
C LEU A 186 10.27 13.88 4.10
N MET A 187 9.28 13.16 4.63
CA MET A 187 7.95 12.98 4.01
C MET A 187 6.95 14.03 4.49
N ASP A 188 7.20 14.71 5.62
CA ASP A 188 6.27 15.66 6.23
C ASP A 188 6.42 17.05 5.62
N ASN A 189 5.54 17.42 4.70
CA ASN A 189 5.51 18.71 4.01
C ASN A 189 4.09 19.14 3.63
N ASP A 190 3.94 20.36 3.10
CA ASP A 190 2.63 20.97 2.79
C ASP A 190 1.80 20.17 1.76
N ASN A 191 2.41 19.36 0.91
CA ASN A 191 1.74 18.54 -0.09
C ASN A 191 1.44 17.11 0.39
N THR A 192 1.93 16.73 1.58
CA THR A 192 1.74 15.40 2.16
C THR A 192 0.67 15.42 3.26
N TYR A 193 -0.35 14.61 3.09
CA TYR A 193 -1.27 14.21 4.15
C TYR A 193 -0.67 12.96 4.81
N TYR A 194 0.08 13.18 5.89
CA TYR A 194 0.79 12.12 6.60
C TYR A 194 -0.16 11.40 7.57
N ILE A 195 -0.21 10.08 7.48
CA ILE A 195 -0.89 9.18 8.41
C ILE A 195 0.18 8.29 9.02
N ASN A 196 0.70 8.67 10.19
CA ASN A 196 1.55 7.79 10.97
C ASN A 196 0.64 6.79 11.69
N VAL A 197 0.70 5.54 11.26
CA VAL A 197 -0.14 4.46 11.78
C VAL A 197 0.58 3.74 12.91
N ASP A 198 -0.16 3.21 13.89
CA ASP A 198 0.47 2.34 14.88
C ASP A 198 0.98 1.05 14.19
N PRO A 199 2.17 0.56 14.51
CA PRO A 199 2.73 -0.64 13.89
C PRO A 199 1.83 -1.86 14.17
N TYR A 200 1.41 -2.53 13.10
CA TYR A 200 0.65 -3.77 13.21
C TYR A 200 1.59 -4.95 13.36
N SER A 201 1.48 -5.70 14.43
CA SER A 201 2.23 -6.94 14.63
C SER A 201 1.33 -8.07 15.09
N ILE A 202 1.60 -9.27 14.64
CA ILE A 202 0.94 -10.50 15.06
C ILE A 202 1.95 -11.64 14.98
N THR A 203 1.88 -12.57 15.93
CA THR A 203 2.71 -13.78 15.87
C THR A 203 1.87 -14.99 16.24
N LEU A 204 2.10 -16.10 15.54
CA LEU A 204 1.52 -17.40 15.80
C LEU A 204 2.62 -18.38 16.20
N SER A 205 2.30 -19.42 16.96
CA SER A 205 3.30 -20.48 17.16
C SER A 205 3.58 -21.21 15.85
N PHE A 206 4.84 -21.57 15.59
CA PHE A 206 5.17 -22.34 14.38
C PHE A 206 4.52 -23.73 14.39
N TYR A 207 4.22 -24.25 15.57
CA TYR A 207 3.41 -25.47 15.72
C TYR A 207 2.01 -25.26 15.14
N GLU A 208 1.31 -24.21 15.55
CA GLU A 208 -0.03 -23.87 15.05
C GLU A 208 -0.01 -23.62 13.53
N MET A 209 0.99 -22.87 13.05
CA MET A 209 1.15 -22.63 11.62
C MET A 209 1.32 -23.94 10.85
N ALA A 210 2.16 -24.85 11.33
CA ALA A 210 2.38 -26.16 10.72
C ALA A 210 1.10 -27.02 10.72
N GLU A 211 0.36 -27.04 11.84
CA GLU A 211 -0.90 -27.79 11.94
C GLU A 211 -1.96 -27.27 10.97
N ARG A 212 -2.18 -25.95 10.93
CA ARG A 212 -3.16 -25.30 10.04
C ARG A 212 -2.80 -25.55 8.58
N TYR A 213 -1.54 -25.40 8.22
CA TYR A 213 -1.04 -25.65 6.87
C TYR A 213 -1.19 -27.12 6.47
N TYR A 214 -0.79 -28.06 7.33
CA TYR A 214 -0.96 -29.50 7.09
C TYR A 214 -2.43 -29.88 6.89
N LYS A 215 -3.30 -29.43 7.78
CA LYS A 215 -4.74 -29.71 7.71
C LYS A 215 -5.35 -29.18 6.41
N HIS A 216 -5.03 -27.96 6.02
CA HIS A 216 -5.51 -27.36 4.78
C HIS A 216 -5.08 -28.18 3.55
N ASN A 217 -3.82 -28.49 3.44
CA ASN A 217 -3.27 -29.20 2.27
C ASN A 217 -3.75 -30.66 2.19
N LYS A 218 -3.96 -31.32 3.32
CA LYS A 218 -4.55 -32.67 3.36
C LYS A 218 -5.98 -32.69 2.83
N LEU A 219 -6.78 -31.67 3.16
CA LEU A 219 -8.18 -31.58 2.76
C LEU A 219 -8.36 -31.15 1.30
N THR A 220 -7.53 -30.21 0.84
CA THR A 220 -7.74 -29.54 -0.46
C THR A 220 -6.94 -30.16 -1.61
N LEU A 221 -5.71 -30.61 -1.37
CA LEU A 221 -4.78 -30.94 -2.44
C LEU A 221 -4.42 -32.43 -2.54
N LYS A 222 -4.87 -33.29 -1.61
CA LYS A 222 -4.45 -34.71 -1.48
C LYS A 222 -2.92 -34.91 -1.48
N LYS A 223 -2.13 -33.84 -1.58
CA LYS A 223 -0.65 -33.86 -1.61
C LYS A 223 -0.03 -34.37 -0.32
N PHE A 224 -0.80 -34.39 0.76
CA PHE A 224 -0.35 -34.77 2.11
C PHE A 224 -0.80 -36.15 2.55
N ASN A 225 -1.39 -36.95 1.65
CA ASN A 225 -1.84 -38.30 2.02
C ASN A 225 -0.70 -39.20 2.50
N ASP A 226 0.48 -39.05 1.91
CA ASP A 226 1.69 -39.84 2.19
C ASP A 226 2.67 -39.12 3.14
N ILE A 227 2.34 -37.91 3.61
CA ILE A 227 3.20 -37.16 4.51
C ILE A 227 2.82 -37.46 5.96
N ASN A 228 3.78 -37.93 6.75
CA ASN A 228 3.61 -38.09 8.19
C ASN A 228 3.46 -36.73 8.88
N LYS A 229 2.30 -36.52 9.52
CA LYS A 229 1.99 -35.25 10.21
C LYS A 229 3.04 -34.89 11.25
N SER A 230 3.46 -35.85 12.07
CA SER A 230 4.39 -35.60 13.16
C SER A 230 5.78 -35.24 12.63
N GLU A 231 6.24 -35.91 11.59
CA GLU A 231 7.53 -35.61 10.95
C GLU A 231 7.54 -34.20 10.31
N PHE A 232 6.45 -33.85 9.62
CA PHE A 232 6.29 -32.51 9.03
C PHE A 232 6.34 -31.42 10.11
N ILE A 233 5.53 -31.54 11.18
CA ILE A 233 5.48 -30.57 12.26
C ILE A 233 6.83 -30.46 12.96
N ASN A 234 7.47 -31.59 13.26
CA ASN A 234 8.79 -31.60 13.90
C ASN A 234 9.86 -30.92 13.01
N PHE A 235 9.80 -31.12 11.70
CA PHE A 235 10.69 -30.42 10.76
C PHE A 235 10.47 -28.91 10.85
N ILE A 236 9.25 -28.43 10.77
CA ILE A 236 8.93 -26.98 10.84
C ILE A 236 9.44 -26.39 12.16
N ILE A 237 9.18 -27.02 13.29
CA ILE A 237 9.63 -26.54 14.62
C ILE A 237 11.16 -26.51 14.68
N LYS A 238 11.83 -27.57 14.24
CA LYS A 238 13.30 -27.64 14.23
C LYS A 238 13.91 -26.49 13.41
N GLU A 239 13.44 -26.30 12.19
CA GLU A 239 13.93 -25.24 11.31
C GLU A 239 13.59 -23.83 11.85
N SER A 240 12.40 -23.63 12.43
CA SER A 240 12.00 -22.31 12.98
C SER A 240 12.88 -21.86 14.16
N ASN A 241 13.38 -22.80 14.97
CA ASN A 241 14.28 -22.50 16.08
C ASN A 241 15.60 -21.85 15.63
N MET A 242 16.02 -22.09 14.38
CA MET A 242 17.23 -21.50 13.82
C MET A 242 17.09 -19.99 13.59
N TYR A 243 15.89 -19.49 13.38
CA TYR A 243 15.61 -18.07 13.13
C TYR A 243 15.56 -17.25 14.43
N LYS A 244 15.50 -17.89 15.62
CA LYS A 244 15.38 -17.22 16.92
C LYS A 244 14.25 -16.16 16.96
N TYR A 245 13.17 -16.42 16.21
CA TYR A 245 12.05 -15.50 16.10
C TYR A 245 11.24 -15.47 17.38
N HIS A 246 10.96 -14.25 17.88
CA HIS A 246 10.28 -14.08 19.16
C HIS A 246 8.76 -14.07 18.95
N ILE A 247 8.05 -14.95 19.65
CA ILE A 247 6.60 -15.04 19.57
C ILE A 247 6.01 -14.27 20.76
N LYS A 248 5.18 -13.26 20.43
CA LYS A 248 4.47 -12.44 21.42
C LYS A 248 2.97 -12.60 21.24
N THR A 249 2.29 -13.14 22.22
CA THR A 249 0.82 -13.24 22.22
C THR A 249 0.19 -11.87 22.49
N LYS A 250 -0.71 -11.42 21.64
CA LYS A 250 -1.51 -10.21 21.87
C LYS A 250 -2.67 -10.48 22.80
N SER A 251 -2.96 -9.51 23.65
CA SER A 251 -4.17 -9.48 24.46
C SER A 251 -5.42 -9.17 23.60
N TYR A 252 -6.59 -9.45 24.15
CA TYR A 252 -7.86 -9.08 23.52
C TYR A 252 -7.96 -7.56 23.26
N ASN A 253 -7.48 -6.74 24.20
CA ASN A 253 -7.49 -5.27 24.05
C ASN A 253 -6.59 -4.80 22.92
N GLU A 254 -5.37 -5.34 22.78
CA GLU A 254 -4.47 -5.01 21.66
C GLU A 254 -5.09 -5.36 20.30
N ASN A 255 -5.78 -6.50 20.20
CA ASN A 255 -6.50 -6.87 18.97
C ASN A 255 -7.64 -5.90 18.63
N ASN A 256 -8.39 -5.42 19.63
CA ASN A 256 -9.44 -4.42 19.41
C ASN A 256 -8.85 -3.08 18.96
N ILE A 257 -7.73 -2.65 19.51
CA ILE A 257 -7.01 -1.44 19.07
C ILE A 257 -6.62 -1.57 17.60
N ASP A 258 -6.09 -2.70 17.17
CA ASP A 258 -5.75 -2.92 15.75
C ASP A 258 -6.95 -2.79 14.81
N ILE A 259 -8.11 -3.29 15.25
CA ILE A 259 -9.36 -3.19 14.48
C ILE A 259 -9.80 -1.73 14.35
N GLU A 260 -9.74 -0.95 15.44
CA GLU A 260 -10.07 0.48 15.42
C GLU A 260 -9.08 1.28 14.58
N ASN A 261 -7.78 1.02 14.70
CA ASN A 261 -6.73 1.63 13.86
C ASN A 261 -7.02 1.42 12.37
N GLY A 262 -7.44 0.20 11.98
CA GLY A 262 -7.83 -0.07 10.60
C GLY A 262 -9.06 0.75 10.16
N LYS A 263 -10.01 1.03 11.04
CA LYS A 263 -11.16 1.91 10.76
C LYS A 263 -10.72 3.38 10.62
N GLU A 264 -9.82 3.82 11.49
CA GLU A 264 -9.29 5.20 11.47
C GLU A 264 -8.51 5.47 10.19
N ILE A 265 -7.67 4.56 9.74
CA ILE A 265 -6.98 4.66 8.44
C ILE A 265 -7.99 4.91 7.30
N LEU A 266 -9.08 4.15 7.27
CA LEU A 266 -10.12 4.36 6.25
C LEU A 266 -10.78 5.74 6.36
N ASN A 267 -10.99 6.26 7.58
CA ASN A 267 -11.55 7.59 7.79
C ASN A 267 -10.58 8.71 7.36
N HIS A 268 -9.29 8.56 7.65
CA HIS A 268 -8.25 9.47 7.16
C HIS A 268 -8.20 9.50 5.63
N LEU A 269 -8.24 8.36 4.97
CA LEU A 269 -8.31 8.28 3.51
C LEU A 269 -9.57 8.95 2.95
N LYS A 270 -10.73 8.75 3.57
CA LYS A 270 -11.97 9.47 3.19
C LYS A 270 -11.79 10.97 3.32
N THR A 271 -11.15 11.44 4.37
CA THR A 271 -10.84 12.84 4.63
C THR A 271 -9.90 13.39 3.57
N PHE A 272 -8.80 12.71 3.24
CA PHE A 272 -7.89 13.08 2.17
C PHE A 272 -8.61 13.31 0.83
N PHE A 273 -9.55 12.45 0.46
CA PHE A 273 -10.30 12.64 -0.78
C PHE A 273 -11.38 13.70 -0.70
N LYS A 274 -11.83 14.14 0.50
CA LYS A 274 -12.82 15.22 0.71
C LYS A 274 -12.18 16.60 0.77
N ILE A 275 -11.09 16.77 1.51
CA ILE A 275 -10.50 18.09 1.84
C ILE A 275 -10.11 18.85 0.58
N TYR A 276 -9.68 18.17 -0.44
CA TYR A 276 -9.13 18.79 -1.63
C TYR A 276 -10.15 19.19 -2.71
N LYS A 277 -11.45 19.13 -2.41
CA LYS A 277 -12.46 19.81 -3.22
C LYS A 277 -12.48 21.34 -2.98
N ASN A 278 -11.90 21.84 -1.85
CA ASN A 278 -12.05 23.23 -1.40
C ASN A 278 -10.71 23.89 -1.01
N LYS A 279 -9.67 23.82 -1.85
CA LYS A 279 -8.30 24.26 -1.48
C LYS A 279 -8.05 25.78 -1.39
N GLN A 280 -9.02 26.65 -1.65
CA GLN A 280 -8.76 28.10 -1.55
C GLN A 280 -9.07 28.74 -0.18
N THR A 281 -9.74 28.05 0.75
CA THR A 281 -10.26 28.71 1.96
C THR A 281 -9.83 28.14 3.33
N ARG A 282 -8.95 27.12 3.43
CA ARG A 282 -8.70 26.45 4.72
C ARG A 282 -7.25 26.28 5.19
N ARG A 283 -6.26 26.93 4.55
CA ARG A 283 -4.85 26.85 4.99
C ARG A 283 -4.56 27.39 6.41
N SER A 284 -5.46 28.18 6.99
CA SER A 284 -5.20 28.84 8.29
C SER A 284 -5.78 28.13 9.53
N LYS A 285 -6.72 27.21 9.38
CA LYS A 285 -7.40 26.59 10.53
C LYS A 285 -6.83 25.22 10.99
N GLN A 286 -6.11 24.48 10.14
CA GLN A 286 -5.60 23.16 10.50
C GLN A 286 -4.24 23.15 11.23
N LYS A 287 -3.36 24.13 10.99
CA LYS A 287 -2.12 24.29 11.78
C LYS A 287 -2.40 24.46 13.29
N ASN A 288 -3.55 25.06 13.64
CA ASN A 288 -3.89 25.35 15.05
C ASN A 288 -4.49 24.16 15.82
N ASN A 289 -5.02 23.16 15.15
CA ASN A 289 -5.69 22.03 15.84
C ASN A 289 -4.76 20.83 16.10
N ILE A 290 -3.75 20.60 15.25
CA ILE A 290 -2.75 19.53 15.45
C ILE A 290 -1.77 19.92 16.57
N THR A 291 -1.37 21.21 16.63
CA THR A 291 -0.52 21.74 17.70
C THR A 291 -1.22 21.71 19.08
N LYS A 292 -2.54 21.85 19.13
CA LYS A 292 -3.30 21.75 20.39
C LYS A 292 -3.43 20.32 20.91
N LYS A 293 -3.58 19.31 20.05
CA LYS A 293 -3.64 17.89 20.49
C LYS A 293 -2.30 17.39 21.01
N ASN A 294 -1.18 17.75 20.34
CA ASN A 294 0.16 17.39 20.80
C ASN A 294 0.60 18.06 22.10
N ASN A 295 0.00 19.21 22.44
CA ASN A 295 0.28 19.92 23.71
C ASN A 295 -0.56 19.40 24.89
N ILE A 296 -1.67 18.72 24.63
CA ILE A 296 -2.49 18.13 25.70
C ILE A 296 -1.91 16.79 26.15
N THR A 297 -1.33 16.00 25.24
CA THR A 297 -0.66 14.72 25.56
C THR A 297 0.67 14.91 26.29
N LYS A 298 1.34 16.06 26.17
CA LYS A 298 2.60 16.37 26.87
C LYS A 298 2.40 16.98 28.28
N LYS A 299 1.18 17.27 28.70
CA LYS A 299 0.87 17.83 30.04
C LYS A 299 0.35 16.80 31.04
N ASN A 300 0.18 15.54 30.65
CA ASN A 300 -0.34 14.46 31.49
C ASN A 300 0.65 13.26 31.60
N ILE A 301 1.97 13.57 31.62
CA ILE A 301 3.02 12.66 32.07
C ILE A 301 3.82 13.38 33.15
#